data_99097460b7935373be1bc7bf44ecde24
#
_entry.id   99097460b7935373be1bc7bf44ecde24
#
_cell.length_a   1.000
_cell.length_b   1.000
_cell.length_c   1.000
_cell.angle_alpha   90.00
_cell.angle_beta   90.00
_cell.angle_gamma   90.00
#
_symmetry.space_group_name_H-M   'P 1'
#
loop_
_entity.id
_entity.type
_entity.pdbx_description
1 polymer ?
#
loop_
_entity_poly.entity_id
_entity_poly.type
_entity_poly.pdbx_seq_one_letter_code
_entity_poly.pdbx_strand_id
1 'polypeptide(L)'
;QKTAYEIKECDWSSDVCSSDLDASTGKLKWYYQTVPTDSWDLDSVGGFIMADVTIEGRNRKVIMQAPKSGVFYILDRTNGQFISAEPFVPVNWVTGFDKKNNGKPIINQDAFYDQQKSVLIYPGGGGAHNWAPMSYNPNAGLVYLPYSAGSYTFSAAAEPDPKAGGGAHGLGRGGERTTPMPIWGPDNVGRGGLQARDPKTNQIKWVKQGRGGAAAGGTMTTASNLVFQTAGTNLYVYRADTGEDLLALPFNIGGPAPPVTYTVDGTQYIGFATRTHFKIGRAHV
;
A
#
# COMPACT_ATOMS: atom_id res chain seq x y z
N GLN A 1 6.43 35.05 -9.56
CA GLN A 1 6.85 33.64 -9.35
C GLN A 1 6.38 33.23 -7.96
N LYS A 2 5.32 32.42 -7.88
CA LYS A 2 4.94 31.77 -6.62
C LYS A 2 5.96 30.67 -6.36
N THR A 3 6.68 30.78 -5.24
CA THR A 3 7.60 29.74 -4.80
C THR A 3 6.79 28.54 -4.28
N ALA A 4 7.38 27.35 -4.24
CA ALA A 4 6.76 26.12 -3.74
C ALA A 4 6.14 26.26 -2.32
N TYR A 5 6.53 27.28 -1.57
CA TYR A 5 5.98 27.66 -0.26
C TYR A 5 4.56 28.25 -0.28
N GLU A 6 3.99 28.54 -1.45
CA GLU A 6 2.62 29.10 -1.53
C GLU A 6 1.54 28.05 -1.81
N ILE A 7 1.90 26.76 -1.85
CA ILE A 7 0.94 25.66 -1.85
C ILE A 7 0.49 25.45 -0.40
N LYS A 8 -0.44 26.30 0.03
CA LYS A 8 -0.93 26.34 1.43
C LYS A 8 -1.75 25.11 1.89
N GLU A 9 -1.91 24.11 1.04
CA GLU A 9 -2.85 23.00 1.28
C GLU A 9 -2.17 21.62 1.36
N CYS A 10 -0.86 21.54 1.09
CA CYS A 10 0.01 20.41 1.43
C CYS A 10 1.20 20.94 2.22
N ASP A 11 1.18 20.79 3.52
CA ASP A 11 2.37 21.01 4.34
C ASP A 11 3.32 19.82 4.16
N TRP A 12 4.41 20.03 3.46
CA TRP A 12 5.40 19.01 3.13
C TRP A 12 6.09 18.40 4.37
N SER A 13 5.89 18.98 5.54
CA SER A 13 6.48 18.51 6.79
C SER A 13 5.62 17.48 7.53
N SER A 14 4.32 17.42 7.28
CA SER A 14 3.38 16.56 8.02
C SER A 14 2.27 15.94 7.17
N ASP A 15 2.17 16.27 5.87
CA ASP A 15 1.07 15.85 5.01
C ASP A 15 1.51 14.91 3.90
N VAL A 16 0.89 13.75 3.82
CA VAL A 16 1.16 12.75 2.79
C VAL A 16 0.22 12.93 1.62
N CYS A 17 0.77 13.22 0.44
CA CYS A 17 0.01 13.53 -0.77
C CYS A 17 0.38 12.66 -1.96
N SER A 18 -0.61 12.41 -2.84
CA SER A 18 -0.40 12.01 -4.23
C SER A 18 -0.64 13.20 -5.15
N SER A 19 0.24 13.46 -6.11
CA SER A 19 0.13 14.63 -6.98
C SER A 19 0.49 14.31 -8.43
N ASP A 20 -0.07 15.07 -9.36
CA ASP A 20 0.28 15.08 -10.79
C ASP A 20 0.89 16.41 -11.18
N LEU A 21 2.03 16.36 -11.83
CA LEU A 21 2.77 17.50 -12.32
C LEU A 21 2.83 17.49 -13.84
N ASP A 22 2.79 18.66 -14.45
CA ASP A 22 3.09 18.79 -15.87
C ASP A 22 4.60 18.52 -16.09
N ALA A 23 4.90 17.48 -16.88
CA ALA A 23 6.28 17.02 -17.08
C ALA A 23 7.20 18.04 -17.76
N SER A 24 6.63 18.98 -18.55
CA SER A 24 7.39 19.99 -19.28
C SER A 24 7.63 21.26 -18.47
N THR A 25 6.76 21.59 -17.55
CA THR A 25 6.78 22.86 -16.80
C THR A 25 6.97 22.68 -15.29
N GLY A 26 6.82 21.47 -14.76
CA GLY A 26 6.82 21.18 -13.33
C GLY A 26 5.64 21.76 -12.58
N LYS A 27 4.62 22.30 -13.27
CA LYS A 27 3.44 22.86 -12.62
C LYS A 27 2.53 21.77 -12.07
N LEU A 28 2.06 21.98 -10.83
CA LEU A 28 1.07 21.13 -10.20
C LEU A 28 -0.25 21.21 -10.99
N LYS A 29 -0.80 20.03 -11.37
CA LYS A 29 -2.11 19.89 -11.99
C LYS A 29 -3.19 19.60 -10.94
N TRP A 30 -2.94 18.61 -10.08
CA TRP A 30 -3.79 18.24 -8.96
C TRP A 30 -2.98 17.53 -7.87
N TYR A 31 -3.53 17.47 -6.68
CA TYR A 31 -3.04 16.66 -5.58
C TYR A 31 -4.21 16.04 -4.80
N TYR A 32 -3.93 14.98 -4.08
CA TYR A 32 -4.84 14.35 -3.14
C TYR A 32 -4.07 13.94 -1.88
N GLN A 33 -4.54 14.39 -0.74
CA GLN A 33 -3.93 14.15 0.56
C GLN A 33 -4.47 12.84 1.14
N THR A 34 -3.64 11.79 1.17
CA THR A 34 -4.04 10.45 1.62
C THR A 34 -4.08 10.33 3.13
N VAL A 35 -3.20 11.03 3.86
CA VAL A 35 -3.16 11.08 5.32
C VAL A 35 -2.92 12.52 5.74
N PRO A 36 -3.97 13.32 5.98
CA PRO A 36 -3.83 14.65 6.56
C PRO A 36 -3.28 14.56 7.99
N THR A 37 -2.29 15.40 8.31
CA THR A 37 -1.70 15.48 9.66
C THR A 37 -1.13 14.13 10.12
N ASP A 38 -0.25 13.53 9.32
CA ASP A 38 0.36 12.24 9.63
C ASP A 38 1.26 12.32 10.87
N SER A 39 0.82 11.64 11.95
CA SER A 39 1.56 11.49 13.20
C SER A 39 2.02 10.05 13.44
N TRP A 40 1.82 9.15 12.48
CA TRP A 40 1.98 7.70 12.65
C TRP A 40 2.96 7.05 11.67
N ASP A 41 3.63 7.85 10.83
CA ASP A 41 4.51 7.37 9.75
C ASP A 41 3.74 6.54 8.70
N LEU A 42 2.55 7.01 8.30
CA LEU A 42 1.65 6.36 7.33
C LEU A 42 1.81 6.92 5.91
N ASP A 43 2.99 7.34 5.56
CA ASP A 43 3.36 7.97 4.29
C ASP A 43 3.00 7.10 3.05
N SER A 44 2.80 7.79 1.93
CA SER A 44 2.41 7.17 0.65
C SER A 44 3.62 6.68 -0.14
N VAL A 45 4.32 5.70 0.42
CA VAL A 45 5.39 4.99 -0.29
C VAL A 45 4.79 3.93 -1.22
N GLY A 46 5.53 3.53 -2.23
CA GLY A 46 5.12 2.51 -3.19
C GLY A 46 4.60 3.09 -4.51
N GLY A 47 4.56 2.23 -5.52
CA GLY A 47 4.14 2.60 -6.86
C GLY A 47 2.63 2.77 -7.00
N PHE A 48 2.26 3.44 -8.08
CA PHE A 48 0.87 3.56 -8.53
C PHE A 48 0.55 2.51 -9.59
N ILE A 49 -0.72 2.11 -9.64
CA ILE A 49 -1.28 1.42 -10.81
C ILE A 49 -2.16 2.41 -11.56
N MET A 50 -1.84 2.63 -12.83
CA MET A 50 -2.68 3.41 -13.75
C MET A 50 -3.38 2.47 -14.71
N ALA A 51 -4.72 2.59 -14.81
CA ALA A 51 -5.53 1.74 -15.66
C ALA A 51 -6.75 2.51 -16.19
N ASP A 52 -7.39 1.94 -17.22
CA ASP A 52 -8.72 2.33 -17.65
C ASP A 52 -9.68 1.25 -17.17
N VAL A 53 -10.62 1.63 -16.28
CA VAL A 53 -11.53 0.70 -15.59
C VAL A 53 -12.97 1.19 -15.72
N THR A 54 -13.89 0.30 -16.08
CA THR A 54 -15.31 0.64 -16.05
C THR A 54 -15.85 0.57 -14.63
N ILE A 55 -16.19 1.74 -14.06
CA ILE A 55 -16.78 1.88 -12.72
C ILE A 55 -18.16 2.54 -12.89
N GLU A 56 -19.20 1.94 -12.34
CA GLU A 56 -20.60 2.41 -12.43
C GLU A 56 -21.01 2.70 -13.89
N GLY A 57 -20.65 1.80 -14.82
CA GLY A 57 -20.96 1.89 -16.23
C GLY A 57 -20.18 2.95 -17.02
N ARG A 58 -19.23 3.65 -16.41
CA ARG A 58 -18.39 4.69 -17.04
C ARG A 58 -16.95 4.23 -17.14
N ASN A 59 -16.32 4.38 -18.31
CA ASN A 59 -14.89 4.18 -18.45
C ASN A 59 -14.13 5.31 -17.75
N ARG A 60 -13.36 4.96 -16.70
CA ARG A 60 -12.60 5.88 -15.86
C ARG A 60 -11.10 5.66 -16.07
N LYS A 61 -10.38 6.74 -16.25
CA LYS A 61 -8.91 6.74 -16.21
C LYS A 61 -8.48 6.84 -14.76
N VAL A 62 -8.14 5.70 -14.15
CA VAL A 62 -7.87 5.67 -12.71
C VAL A 62 -6.37 5.61 -12.39
N ILE A 63 -6.02 6.17 -11.23
CA ILE A 63 -4.79 5.91 -10.50
C ILE A 63 -5.17 5.22 -9.19
N MET A 64 -4.52 4.13 -8.87
CA MET A 64 -4.78 3.30 -7.70
C MET A 64 -3.54 3.21 -6.83
N GLN A 65 -3.72 3.41 -5.53
CA GLN A 65 -2.64 3.34 -4.54
C GLN A 65 -3.10 2.67 -3.27
N ALA A 66 -2.23 1.83 -2.70
CA ALA A 66 -2.37 1.25 -1.37
C ALA A 66 -1.15 1.68 -0.52
N PRO A 67 -1.19 2.84 0.14
CA PRO A 67 -0.08 3.33 0.95
C PRO A 67 0.03 2.61 2.31
N LYS A 68 1.00 3.01 3.12
CA LYS A 68 1.21 2.51 4.49
C LYS A 68 -0.03 2.64 5.37
N SER A 69 -0.89 3.61 5.06
CA SER A 69 -2.11 3.92 5.82
C SER A 69 -3.16 2.80 5.91
N GLY A 70 -3.04 1.75 5.11
CA GLY A 70 -3.97 0.62 5.13
C GLY A 70 -5.26 0.82 4.33
N VAL A 71 -5.34 1.90 3.55
CA VAL A 71 -6.50 2.25 2.73
C VAL A 71 -6.14 2.18 1.25
N PHE A 72 -6.97 1.51 0.45
CA PHE A 72 -6.81 1.43 -1.00
C PHE A 72 -7.61 2.56 -1.66
N TYR A 73 -6.89 3.51 -2.25
CA TYR A 73 -7.45 4.69 -2.89
C TYR A 73 -7.58 4.48 -4.40
N ILE A 74 -8.68 4.96 -4.95
CA ILE A 74 -8.93 5.04 -6.40
C ILE A 74 -9.34 6.48 -6.72
N LEU A 75 -8.52 7.15 -7.53
CA LEU A 75 -8.75 8.52 -7.98
C LEU A 75 -8.83 8.57 -9.51
N ASP A 76 -9.49 9.59 -10.05
CA ASP A 76 -9.39 9.91 -11.46
C ASP A 76 -8.01 10.53 -11.75
N ARG A 77 -7.17 9.87 -12.56
CA ARG A 77 -5.81 10.32 -12.83
C ARG A 77 -5.73 11.60 -13.67
N THR A 78 -6.84 12.04 -14.23
CA THR A 78 -6.87 13.24 -15.09
C THR A 78 -7.01 14.53 -14.29
N ASN A 79 -7.59 14.45 -13.09
CA ASN A 79 -7.93 15.64 -12.31
C ASN A 79 -7.87 15.45 -10.76
N GLY A 80 -7.42 14.27 -10.28
CA GLY A 80 -7.34 13.96 -8.85
C GLY A 80 -8.68 13.78 -8.14
N GLN A 81 -9.79 13.64 -8.88
CA GLN A 81 -11.10 13.46 -8.28
C GLN A 81 -11.19 12.11 -7.56
N PHE A 82 -11.69 12.14 -6.32
CA PHE A 82 -11.95 10.94 -5.54
C PHE A 82 -13.03 10.07 -6.17
N ILE A 83 -12.74 8.78 -6.31
CA ILE A 83 -13.70 7.77 -6.78
C ILE A 83 -14.09 6.88 -5.61
N SER A 84 -13.12 6.25 -4.95
CA SER A 84 -13.37 5.43 -3.75
C SER A 84 -12.12 5.26 -2.91
N ALA A 85 -12.32 4.97 -1.62
CA ALA A 85 -11.29 4.53 -0.69
C ALA A 85 -11.89 3.55 0.30
N GLU A 86 -11.24 2.39 0.47
CA GLU A 86 -11.67 1.36 1.41
C GLU A 86 -10.45 0.74 2.10
N PRO A 87 -10.55 0.42 3.39
CA PRO A 87 -9.49 -0.30 4.09
C PRO A 87 -9.21 -1.67 3.45
N PHE A 88 -7.93 -2.01 3.33
CA PHE A 88 -7.51 -3.35 2.93
C PHE A 88 -6.96 -4.17 4.10
N VAL A 89 -6.73 -3.53 5.23
CA VAL A 89 -6.42 -4.11 6.54
C VAL A 89 -7.21 -3.35 7.62
N PRO A 90 -7.25 -3.83 8.87
CA PRO A 90 -7.82 -3.04 9.97
C PRO A 90 -7.15 -1.67 10.11
N VAL A 91 -7.95 -0.60 10.25
CA VAL A 91 -7.49 0.77 10.48
C VAL A 91 -8.27 1.41 11.61
N ASN A 92 -7.66 2.35 12.35
CA ASN A 92 -8.34 3.13 13.39
C ASN A 92 -7.90 4.61 13.45
N TRP A 93 -7.00 5.03 12.56
CA TRP A 93 -6.57 6.43 12.43
C TRP A 93 -7.60 7.28 11.67
N VAL A 94 -8.47 6.66 10.88
CA VAL A 94 -9.51 7.26 10.04
C VAL A 94 -10.85 6.59 10.32
N THR A 95 -11.95 7.36 10.24
CA THR A 95 -13.32 6.88 10.45
C THR A 95 -14.19 6.90 9.20
N GLY A 96 -13.68 7.46 8.09
CA GLY A 96 -14.40 7.57 6.84
C GLY A 96 -13.80 8.61 5.89
N PHE A 97 -14.53 8.90 4.82
CA PHE A 97 -14.14 9.85 3.78
C PHE A 97 -15.27 10.82 3.46
N ASP A 98 -15.00 12.12 3.52
CA ASP A 98 -15.98 13.18 3.20
C ASP A 98 -16.12 13.30 1.67
N LYS A 99 -17.12 12.61 1.11
CA LYS A 99 -17.41 12.63 -0.32
C LYS A 99 -17.77 14.03 -0.87
N LYS A 100 -18.26 14.94 -0.01
CA LYS A 100 -18.57 16.33 -0.41
C LYS A 100 -17.31 17.18 -0.56
N ASN A 101 -16.21 16.77 0.09
CA ASN A 101 -14.92 17.43 0.06
C ASN A 101 -13.87 16.50 -0.60
N ASN A 102 -14.14 16.09 -1.82
CA ASN A 102 -13.28 15.24 -2.65
C ASN A 102 -12.72 14.01 -1.90
N GLY A 103 -13.52 13.39 -1.02
CA GLY A 103 -13.08 12.21 -0.28
C GLY A 103 -12.03 12.48 0.78
N LYS A 104 -11.93 13.70 1.30
CA LYS A 104 -10.98 14.02 2.38
C LYS A 104 -11.14 13.04 3.55
N PRO A 105 -10.04 12.42 4.04
CA PRO A 105 -10.10 11.52 5.18
C PRO A 105 -10.63 12.22 6.45
N ILE A 106 -11.54 11.55 7.15
CA ILE A 106 -12.08 12.01 8.44
C ILE A 106 -11.23 11.36 9.53
N ILE A 107 -10.29 12.14 10.05
CA ILE A 107 -9.31 11.67 11.03
C ILE A 107 -9.98 11.32 12.34
N ASN A 108 -9.67 10.15 12.91
CA ASN A 108 -10.06 9.79 14.26
C ASN A 108 -9.25 10.61 15.27
N GLN A 109 -9.90 11.51 15.99
CA GLN A 109 -9.22 12.37 16.97
C GLN A 109 -8.64 11.59 18.14
N ASP A 110 -9.19 10.41 18.46
CA ASP A 110 -8.67 9.54 19.52
C ASP A 110 -7.36 8.84 19.13
N ALA A 111 -7.00 8.85 17.85
CA ALA A 111 -5.75 8.26 17.34
C ALA A 111 -4.51 9.12 17.63
N PHE A 112 -4.66 10.38 18.04
CA PHE A 112 -3.53 11.22 18.44
C PHE A 112 -3.04 10.86 19.85
N TYR A 113 -1.72 10.90 20.01
CA TYR A 113 -1.01 10.60 21.24
C TYR A 113 -0.19 11.78 21.71
N ASP A 114 0.17 11.78 22.98
CA ASP A 114 1.02 12.78 23.63
C ASP A 114 1.90 12.14 24.71
N GLN A 115 2.49 12.92 25.61
CA GLN A 115 3.32 12.42 26.71
C GLN A 115 2.54 11.67 27.79
N GLN A 116 1.24 11.90 27.92
CA GLN A 116 0.35 11.28 28.90
C GLN A 116 -0.53 10.17 28.29
N LYS A 117 -0.70 10.19 26.97
CA LYS A 117 -1.61 9.30 26.26
C LYS A 117 -0.86 8.45 25.25
N SER A 118 -0.83 7.13 25.45
CA SER A 118 -0.39 6.15 24.44
C SER A 118 -1.59 5.61 23.67
N VAL A 119 -1.42 5.35 22.38
CA VAL A 119 -2.47 4.82 21.52
C VAL A 119 -1.99 3.63 20.70
N LEU A 120 -2.84 2.61 20.55
CA LEU A 120 -2.60 1.46 19.68
C LEU A 120 -3.17 1.76 18.30
N ILE A 121 -2.31 1.91 17.30
CA ILE A 121 -2.67 2.30 15.93
C ILE A 121 -2.58 1.11 14.99
N TYR A 122 -3.59 0.98 14.15
CA TYR A 122 -3.70 0.07 13.02
C TYR A 122 -3.80 0.87 11.70
N PRO A 123 -2.96 0.55 10.70
CA PRO A 123 -1.73 -0.24 10.82
C PRO A 123 -0.67 0.53 11.59
N GLY A 124 0.36 -0.18 12.10
CA GLY A 124 1.51 0.47 12.71
C GLY A 124 2.42 1.15 11.69
N GLY A 125 3.42 1.95 12.15
CA GLY A 125 4.30 2.76 11.31
C GLY A 125 5.12 2.01 10.26
N GLY A 126 5.28 0.68 10.37
CA GLY A 126 5.83 -0.13 9.27
C GLY A 126 4.93 -0.20 8.04
N GLY A 127 3.67 0.22 8.20
CA GLY A 127 2.67 0.30 7.14
C GLY A 127 2.00 -1.01 6.80
N ALA A 128 0.80 -0.90 6.25
CA ALA A 128 0.05 -2.04 5.73
C ALA A 128 0.58 -2.53 4.39
N HIS A 129 1.11 -1.64 3.59
CA HIS A 129 1.82 -1.91 2.35
C HIS A 129 2.93 -0.87 2.22
N ASN A 130 4.11 -1.30 1.76
CA ASN A 130 5.27 -0.44 1.68
C ASN A 130 5.86 -0.51 0.26
N TRP A 131 7.12 -0.83 0.10
CA TRP A 131 7.82 -0.78 -1.19
C TRP A 131 7.51 -1.93 -2.15
N ALA A 132 6.89 -3.01 -1.68
CA ALA A 132 6.57 -4.17 -2.49
C ALA A 132 5.54 -3.82 -3.59
N PRO A 133 5.87 -3.86 -4.89
CA PRO A 133 4.95 -3.41 -5.92
C PRO A 133 3.69 -4.27 -6.00
N MET A 134 2.57 -3.59 -6.19
CA MET A 134 1.31 -4.17 -6.63
C MET A 134 1.35 -4.46 -8.13
N SER A 135 0.45 -5.31 -8.61
CA SER A 135 0.21 -5.51 -10.03
C SER A 135 -1.29 -5.53 -10.36
N TYR A 136 -1.63 -5.21 -11.62
CA TYR A 136 -3.02 -5.24 -12.11
C TYR A 136 -3.11 -6.13 -13.34
N ASN A 137 -4.05 -7.07 -13.32
CA ASN A 137 -4.36 -7.89 -14.48
C ASN A 137 -5.65 -7.37 -15.14
N PRO A 138 -5.59 -6.77 -16.32
CA PRO A 138 -6.78 -6.23 -16.99
C PRO A 138 -7.77 -7.33 -17.44
N ASN A 139 -7.29 -8.55 -17.72
CA ASN A 139 -8.14 -9.68 -18.12
C ASN A 139 -8.95 -10.22 -16.94
N ALA A 140 -8.32 -10.36 -15.76
CA ALA A 140 -9.01 -10.74 -14.52
C ALA A 140 -9.76 -9.55 -13.90
N GLY A 141 -9.38 -8.31 -14.23
CA GLY A 141 -9.93 -7.09 -13.66
C GLY A 141 -9.55 -6.89 -12.18
N LEU A 142 -8.42 -7.46 -11.73
CA LEU A 142 -8.04 -7.49 -10.32
C LEU A 142 -6.66 -6.86 -10.07
N VAL A 143 -6.54 -6.18 -8.94
CA VAL A 143 -5.28 -5.68 -8.37
C VAL A 143 -4.78 -6.68 -7.33
N TYR A 144 -3.51 -7.03 -7.39
CA TYR A 144 -2.84 -7.92 -6.43
C TYR A 144 -1.95 -7.11 -5.51
N LEU A 145 -2.29 -7.12 -4.23
CA LEU A 145 -1.75 -6.24 -3.20
C LEU A 145 -1.11 -7.08 -2.09
N PRO A 146 0.24 -7.08 -1.97
CA PRO A 146 0.91 -7.59 -0.78
C PRO A 146 0.60 -6.70 0.41
N TYR A 147 0.30 -7.29 1.57
CA TYR A 147 -0.10 -6.50 2.74
C TYR A 147 0.44 -7.05 4.05
N SER A 148 0.46 -6.18 5.08
CA SER A 148 0.73 -6.48 6.48
C SER A 148 -0.36 -5.83 7.35
N ALA A 149 -0.86 -6.53 8.37
CA ALA A 149 -1.90 -6.05 9.28
C ALA A 149 -1.38 -5.92 10.73
N GLY A 150 -0.16 -5.46 10.89
CA GLY A 150 0.44 -5.19 12.19
C GLY A 150 -0.06 -3.89 12.82
N SER A 151 0.14 -3.76 14.13
CA SER A 151 -0.18 -2.54 14.88
C SER A 151 1.02 -2.09 15.70
N TYR A 152 1.10 -0.78 16.01
CA TYR A 152 2.10 -0.23 16.92
C TYR A 152 1.43 0.61 17.99
N THR A 153 2.03 0.61 19.20
CA THR A 153 1.66 1.57 20.24
C THR A 153 2.54 2.81 20.08
N PHE A 154 1.92 3.96 19.94
CA PHE A 154 2.58 5.25 19.84
C PHE A 154 2.43 6.02 21.16
N SER A 155 3.49 6.70 21.58
CA SER A 155 3.53 7.66 22.68
C SER A 155 4.57 8.73 22.37
N ALA A 156 4.37 9.97 22.80
CA ALA A 156 5.41 10.98 22.70
C ALA A 156 6.50 10.74 23.75
N ALA A 157 7.77 10.84 23.37
CA ALA A 157 8.86 10.85 24.32
C ALA A 157 8.84 12.14 25.14
N ALA A 158 9.19 12.07 26.45
CA ALA A 158 9.27 13.25 27.31
C ALA A 158 10.34 14.24 26.82
N GLU A 159 11.47 13.71 26.30
CA GLU A 159 12.49 14.47 25.55
C GLU A 159 13.15 13.58 24.49
N PRO A 160 13.53 14.14 23.32
CA PRO A 160 14.28 13.39 22.33
C PRO A 160 15.65 13.01 22.93
N ASP A 161 15.99 11.73 22.96
CA ASP A 161 17.35 11.30 23.29
C ASP A 161 18.28 11.58 22.09
N PRO A 162 19.19 12.56 22.18
CA PRO A 162 20.10 12.89 21.06
C PRO A 162 21.07 11.75 20.70
N LYS A 163 21.17 10.72 21.56
CA LYS A 163 22.05 9.55 21.40
C LYS A 163 21.33 8.34 20.82
N ALA A 164 19.99 8.33 20.82
CA ALA A 164 19.21 7.33 20.11
C ALA A 164 19.33 7.62 18.60
N GLY A 165 20.37 7.11 17.98
CA GLY A 165 20.58 7.24 16.53
C GLY A 165 19.44 6.64 15.74
N GLY A 166 18.53 7.48 15.27
CA GLY A 166 17.34 7.17 14.52
C GLY A 166 16.31 8.24 14.79
N GLY A 167 15.76 8.86 13.73
CA GLY A 167 14.92 10.05 13.78
C GLY A 167 13.98 10.12 14.97
N ALA A 168 13.74 11.32 15.44
CA ALA A 168 13.00 11.71 16.63
C ALA A 168 11.49 11.34 16.60
N HIS A 169 11.16 10.14 16.17
CA HIS A 169 9.82 9.60 16.27
C HIS A 169 9.79 8.74 17.52
N GLY A 170 9.11 9.24 18.56
CA GLY A 170 8.91 8.54 19.80
C GLY A 170 8.11 7.25 19.60
N LEU A 171 8.74 6.23 19.03
CA LEU A 171 8.24 4.86 19.05
C LEU A 171 8.46 4.30 20.46
N GLY A 172 7.65 4.77 21.40
CA GLY A 172 7.59 4.21 22.74
C GLY A 172 7.06 2.78 22.67
N ARG A 173 7.95 1.80 22.77
CA ARG A 173 7.54 0.43 23.08
C ARG A 173 7.17 0.39 24.56
N GLY A 174 5.84 0.38 24.83
CA GLY A 174 5.32 0.12 26.15
C GLY A 174 4.72 1.33 26.86
N GLY A 175 3.47 1.60 26.59
CA GLY A 175 2.57 2.39 27.42
C GLY A 175 1.35 1.55 27.78
N GLU A 176 0.68 1.84 28.89
CA GLU A 176 -0.59 1.22 29.23
C GLU A 176 -1.59 1.39 28.09
N ARG A 177 -2.32 0.33 27.78
CA ARG A 177 -3.38 0.35 26.78
C ARG A 177 -4.45 1.35 27.20
N THR A 178 -4.55 2.45 26.48
CA THR A 178 -5.71 3.32 26.54
C THR A 178 -6.92 2.65 25.89
N THR A 179 -8.11 3.18 26.14
CA THR A 179 -9.41 2.67 25.68
C THR A 179 -9.37 2.15 24.23
N PRO A 180 -9.89 0.96 23.94
CA PRO A 180 -9.94 0.45 22.57
C PRO A 180 -10.66 1.39 21.65
N MET A 181 -10.01 1.83 20.58
CA MET A 181 -10.64 2.61 19.52
C MET A 181 -11.40 1.68 18.56
N PRO A 182 -12.53 2.14 17.99
CA PRO A 182 -13.21 1.43 16.93
C PRO A 182 -12.24 1.13 15.77
N ILE A 183 -12.27 -0.09 15.26
CA ILE A 183 -11.47 -0.52 14.12
C ILE A 183 -12.40 -0.64 12.91
N TRP A 184 -11.99 -0.06 11.80
CA TRP A 184 -12.68 -0.17 10.51
C TRP A 184 -11.86 -1.01 9.55
N GLY A 185 -12.52 -1.86 8.76
CA GLY A 185 -11.89 -2.67 7.72
C GLY A 185 -12.07 -4.17 7.94
N PRO A 186 -11.44 -5.00 7.09
CA PRO A 186 -11.57 -6.44 7.15
C PRO A 186 -10.85 -7.00 8.39
N ASP A 187 -11.50 -7.92 9.09
CA ASP A 187 -10.98 -8.60 10.29
C ASP A 187 -10.37 -9.98 10.00
N ASN A 188 -10.63 -10.54 8.82
CA ASN A 188 -10.23 -11.90 8.43
C ASN A 188 -8.96 -11.97 7.57
N VAL A 189 -8.14 -10.93 7.56
CA VAL A 189 -6.91 -10.86 6.72
C VAL A 189 -5.68 -11.47 7.39
N GLY A 190 -5.74 -11.85 8.67
CA GLY A 190 -4.61 -12.35 9.43
C GLY A 190 -3.53 -11.28 9.61
N ARG A 191 -2.27 -11.71 9.81
CA ARG A 191 -1.14 -10.78 10.05
C ARG A 191 -0.53 -10.19 8.78
N GLY A 192 -0.82 -10.75 7.63
CA GLY A 192 -0.29 -10.31 6.34
C GLY A 192 -0.45 -11.37 5.27
N GLY A 193 -0.28 -10.98 4.02
CA GLY A 193 -0.49 -11.87 2.89
C GLY A 193 -0.52 -11.17 1.55
N LEU A 194 -1.28 -11.76 0.63
CA LEU A 194 -1.61 -11.22 -0.67
C LEU A 194 -3.14 -11.13 -0.80
N GLN A 195 -3.65 -9.98 -1.21
CA GLN A 195 -5.06 -9.78 -1.56
C GLN A 195 -5.21 -9.58 -3.06
N ALA A 196 -6.26 -10.15 -3.64
CA ALA A 196 -6.78 -9.71 -4.93
C ALA A 196 -8.01 -8.83 -4.70
N ARG A 197 -7.99 -7.62 -5.23
CA ARG A 197 -9.07 -6.64 -5.09
C ARG A 197 -9.66 -6.26 -6.43
N ASP A 198 -10.97 -6.13 -6.45
CA ASP A 198 -11.71 -5.62 -7.59
C ASP A 198 -11.79 -4.08 -7.51
N PRO A 199 -11.13 -3.33 -8.38
CA PRO A 199 -11.16 -1.87 -8.33
C PRO A 199 -12.53 -1.27 -8.66
N LYS A 200 -13.46 -2.03 -9.24
CA LYS A 200 -14.83 -1.57 -9.53
C LYS A 200 -15.68 -1.44 -8.27
N THR A 201 -15.50 -2.38 -7.35
CA THR A 201 -16.26 -2.44 -6.10
C THR A 201 -15.42 -2.14 -4.86
N ASN A 202 -14.11 -2.06 -5.02
CA ASN A 202 -13.09 -1.94 -3.97
C ASN A 202 -13.15 -3.10 -2.95
N GLN A 203 -13.66 -4.27 -3.35
CA GLN A 203 -13.81 -5.44 -2.49
C GLN A 203 -12.71 -6.46 -2.72
N ILE A 204 -12.40 -7.22 -1.67
CA ILE A 204 -11.49 -8.37 -1.73
C ILE A 204 -12.21 -9.53 -2.43
N LYS A 205 -11.58 -10.13 -3.44
CA LYS A 205 -12.06 -11.32 -4.14
C LYS A 205 -11.47 -12.59 -3.55
N TRP A 206 -10.19 -12.58 -3.25
CA TRP A 206 -9.51 -13.68 -2.57
C TRP A 206 -8.29 -13.18 -1.76
N VAL A 207 -7.87 -13.99 -0.79
CA VAL A 207 -6.76 -13.70 0.12
C VAL A 207 -5.86 -14.92 0.26
N LYS A 208 -4.54 -14.70 0.27
CA LYS A 208 -3.53 -15.68 0.69
C LYS A 208 -2.86 -15.19 1.96
N GLN A 209 -3.34 -15.66 3.10
CA GLN A 209 -2.75 -15.33 4.40
C GLN A 209 -1.37 -15.98 4.60
N GLY A 210 -0.51 -15.36 5.40
CA GLY A 210 0.81 -15.89 5.76
C GLY A 210 1.87 -15.80 4.66
N ARG A 211 1.51 -15.32 3.47
CA ARG A 211 2.42 -15.16 2.33
C ARG A 211 2.63 -13.69 2.01
N GLY A 212 3.24 -12.96 2.91
CA GLY A 212 3.42 -11.53 2.76
C GLY A 212 3.93 -10.89 4.02
N GLY A 213 3.69 -9.62 4.14
CA GLY A 213 4.18 -8.74 5.19
C GLY A 213 5.10 -7.68 4.59
N ALA A 214 5.67 -6.84 5.43
CA ALA A 214 6.58 -5.77 5.02
C ALA A 214 7.82 -6.26 4.24
N ALA A 215 8.14 -7.56 4.31
CA ALA A 215 9.26 -8.20 3.63
C ALA A 215 8.85 -8.96 2.35
N ALA A 216 7.62 -8.82 1.86
CA ALA A 216 7.24 -9.39 0.57
C ALA A 216 7.96 -8.65 -0.56
N GLY A 217 8.40 -9.41 -1.58
CA GLY A 217 9.12 -8.83 -2.72
C GLY A 217 8.21 -8.17 -3.75
N GLY A 218 6.89 -8.31 -3.63
CA GLY A 218 5.92 -7.75 -4.57
C GLY A 218 5.33 -8.76 -5.54
N THR A 219 4.54 -8.26 -6.48
CA THR A 219 3.80 -9.06 -7.44
C THR A 219 4.07 -8.66 -8.88
N MET A 220 3.85 -9.61 -9.77
CA MET A 220 3.80 -9.43 -11.22
C MET A 220 2.67 -10.30 -11.77
N THR A 221 1.97 -9.83 -12.79
CA THR A 221 0.93 -10.60 -13.48
C THR A 221 1.21 -10.70 -14.98
N THR A 222 0.67 -11.74 -15.62
CA THR A 222 0.81 -11.98 -17.05
C THR A 222 -0.55 -12.07 -17.74
N ALA A 223 -0.56 -11.93 -19.07
CA ALA A 223 -1.77 -12.10 -19.88
C ALA A 223 -2.37 -13.52 -19.79
N SER A 224 -1.58 -14.50 -19.38
CA SER A 224 -1.98 -15.91 -19.23
C SER A 224 -2.75 -16.20 -17.92
N ASN A 225 -3.36 -15.23 -17.29
CA ASN A 225 -4.12 -15.36 -16.03
C ASN A 225 -3.28 -15.87 -14.85
N LEU A 226 -1.99 -15.47 -14.79
CA LEU A 226 -1.07 -15.83 -13.71
C LEU A 226 -0.68 -14.62 -12.87
N VAL A 227 -0.50 -14.84 -11.57
CA VAL A 227 0.12 -13.91 -10.62
C VAL A 227 1.33 -14.58 -10.00
N PHE A 228 2.46 -13.89 -10.07
CA PHE A 228 3.71 -14.27 -9.43
C PHE A 228 3.92 -13.38 -8.21
N GLN A 229 4.29 -13.99 -7.09
CA GLN A 229 4.64 -13.29 -5.85
C GLN A 229 5.93 -13.85 -5.28
N THR A 230 6.89 -13.01 -4.99
CA THR A 230 8.03 -13.38 -4.15
C THR A 230 7.71 -13.00 -2.70
N ALA A 231 7.80 -13.97 -1.79
CA ALA A 231 7.54 -13.75 -0.37
C ALA A 231 8.35 -14.73 0.50
N GLY A 232 9.02 -14.21 1.52
CA GLY A 232 9.90 -15.00 2.38
C GLY A 232 11.03 -15.64 1.57
N THR A 233 11.00 -16.96 1.44
CA THR A 233 11.99 -17.76 0.68
C THR A 233 11.36 -18.50 -0.50
N ASN A 234 10.22 -18.03 -1.01
CA ASN A 234 9.49 -18.71 -2.08
C ASN A 234 9.05 -17.75 -3.18
N LEU A 235 9.04 -18.27 -4.40
CA LEU A 235 8.26 -17.77 -5.51
C LEU A 235 6.94 -18.55 -5.54
N TYR A 236 5.83 -17.85 -5.38
CA TYR A 236 4.49 -18.40 -5.51
C TYR A 236 3.88 -18.00 -6.85
N VAL A 237 3.10 -18.91 -7.43
CA VAL A 237 2.30 -18.64 -8.64
C VAL A 237 0.86 -19.03 -8.38
N TYR A 238 -0.04 -18.12 -8.71
CA TYR A 238 -1.48 -18.30 -8.52
C TYR A 238 -2.23 -18.08 -9.82
N ARG A 239 -3.40 -18.68 -9.94
CA ARG A 239 -4.40 -18.19 -10.90
C ARG A 239 -4.86 -16.79 -10.51
N ALA A 240 -4.86 -15.90 -11.46
CA ALA A 240 -5.14 -14.49 -11.20
C ALA A 240 -6.60 -14.26 -10.75
N ASP A 241 -7.56 -14.96 -11.34
CA ASP A 241 -8.99 -14.83 -11.08
C ASP A 241 -9.45 -15.47 -9.76
N THR A 242 -8.90 -16.65 -9.40
CA THR A 242 -9.38 -17.45 -8.27
C THR A 242 -8.44 -17.48 -7.08
N GLY A 243 -7.17 -17.16 -7.28
CA GLY A 243 -6.13 -17.33 -6.27
C GLY A 243 -5.69 -18.79 -6.06
N GLU A 244 -6.10 -19.73 -6.93
CA GLU A 244 -5.65 -21.14 -6.85
C GLU A 244 -4.12 -21.20 -6.84
N ASP A 245 -3.56 -22.00 -5.91
CA ASP A 245 -2.13 -22.23 -5.82
C ASP A 245 -1.67 -23.15 -6.97
N LEU A 246 -0.83 -22.65 -7.85
CA LEU A 246 -0.29 -23.40 -8.99
C LEU A 246 1.15 -23.89 -8.74
N LEU A 247 1.95 -23.06 -8.06
CA LEU A 247 3.34 -23.38 -7.78
C LEU A 247 3.81 -22.68 -6.50
N ALA A 248 4.66 -23.38 -5.74
CA ALA A 248 5.47 -22.82 -4.67
C ALA A 248 6.90 -23.30 -4.85
N LEU A 249 7.78 -22.44 -5.34
CA LEU A 249 9.18 -22.76 -5.62
C LEU A 249 10.07 -22.16 -4.54
N PRO A 250 10.72 -22.99 -3.69
CA PRO A 250 11.65 -22.50 -2.70
C PRO A 250 12.97 -22.08 -3.34
N PHE A 251 13.58 -21.01 -2.84
CA PHE A 251 14.90 -20.54 -3.28
C PHE A 251 15.89 -20.33 -2.13
N ASN A 252 15.51 -20.66 -0.90
CA ASN A 252 16.34 -20.75 0.33
C ASN A 252 17.15 -19.49 0.70
N ILE A 253 16.81 -18.34 0.15
CA ILE A 253 17.50 -17.06 0.40
C ILE A 253 16.43 -15.99 0.62
N GLY A 254 16.43 -15.36 1.81
CA GLY A 254 15.45 -14.32 2.14
C GLY A 254 15.68 -12.98 1.43
N GLY A 255 14.69 -12.09 1.54
CA GLY A 255 14.73 -10.73 1.01
C GLY A 255 14.64 -10.65 -0.51
N PRO A 256 13.64 -11.30 -1.15
CA PRO A 256 13.48 -11.27 -2.59
C PRO A 256 13.01 -9.88 -3.07
N ALA A 257 13.48 -9.50 -4.26
CA ALA A 257 12.92 -8.40 -5.04
C ALA A 257 11.65 -8.86 -5.78
N PRO A 258 10.84 -7.93 -6.31
CA PRO A 258 9.71 -8.28 -7.13
C PRO A 258 10.11 -9.10 -8.36
N PRO A 259 9.25 -10.04 -8.79
CA PRO A 259 9.50 -10.78 -10.03
C PRO A 259 9.33 -9.86 -11.24
N VAL A 260 10.13 -10.12 -12.27
CA VAL A 260 10.05 -9.48 -13.58
C VAL A 260 9.94 -10.54 -14.66
N THR A 261 9.37 -10.19 -15.80
CA THR A 261 9.35 -11.07 -16.98
C THR A 261 9.98 -10.38 -18.17
N TYR A 262 10.66 -11.17 -19.00
CA TYR A 262 11.26 -10.71 -20.24
C TYR A 262 11.33 -11.87 -21.26
N THR A 263 11.52 -11.56 -22.52
CA THR A 263 11.63 -12.54 -23.61
C THR A 263 13.00 -12.44 -24.26
N VAL A 264 13.63 -13.58 -24.47
CA VAL A 264 14.87 -13.73 -25.24
C VAL A 264 14.64 -14.81 -26.28
N ASP A 265 14.86 -14.50 -27.55
CA ASP A 265 14.70 -15.42 -28.70
C ASP A 265 13.34 -16.18 -28.66
N GLY A 266 12.26 -15.46 -28.40
CA GLY A 266 10.91 -16.02 -28.31
C GLY A 266 10.60 -16.85 -27.05
N THR A 267 11.57 -17.06 -26.17
CA THR A 267 11.39 -17.75 -24.89
C THR A 267 11.15 -16.76 -23.78
N GLN A 268 10.05 -16.93 -23.04
CA GLN A 268 9.74 -16.11 -21.88
C GLN A 268 10.49 -16.61 -20.63
N TYR A 269 11.01 -15.66 -19.88
CA TYR A 269 11.72 -15.90 -18.62
C TYR A 269 11.05 -15.11 -17.49
N ILE A 270 11.10 -15.68 -16.28
CA ILE A 270 10.78 -15.00 -15.03
C ILE A 270 12.08 -14.89 -14.24
N GLY A 271 12.41 -13.68 -13.82
CA GLY A 271 13.59 -13.41 -13.01
C GLY A 271 13.25 -12.60 -11.77
N PHE A 272 14.02 -12.76 -10.70
CA PHE A 272 13.97 -11.91 -9.51
C PHE A 272 15.33 -11.93 -8.80
N ALA A 273 15.66 -10.83 -8.14
CA ALA A 273 16.84 -10.72 -7.30
C ALA A 273 16.54 -11.20 -5.87
N THR A 274 17.55 -11.71 -5.21
CA THR A 274 17.61 -11.92 -3.77
C THR A 274 18.77 -11.10 -3.23
N ARG A 275 19.04 -11.13 -1.94
CA ARG A 275 20.17 -10.39 -1.34
C ARG A 275 21.52 -10.66 -2.00
N THR A 276 21.73 -11.86 -2.52
CA THR A 276 23.05 -12.33 -2.99
C THR A 276 23.03 -12.94 -4.38
N HIS A 277 21.86 -13.21 -4.98
CA HIS A 277 21.73 -13.93 -6.23
C HIS A 277 20.63 -13.34 -7.11
N PHE A 278 20.77 -13.48 -8.42
CA PHE A 278 19.71 -13.32 -9.38
C PHE A 278 19.20 -14.70 -9.81
N LYS A 279 17.90 -14.93 -9.69
CA LYS A 279 17.24 -16.19 -10.07
C LYS A 279 16.48 -16.01 -11.36
N ILE A 280 16.65 -16.95 -12.29
CA ILE A 280 15.98 -16.95 -13.61
C ILE A 280 15.45 -18.35 -13.86
N GLY A 281 14.22 -18.44 -14.36
CA GLY A 281 13.63 -19.67 -14.85
C GLY A 281 12.87 -19.43 -16.14
N ARG A 282 12.79 -20.44 -17.02
CA ARG A 282 11.88 -20.41 -18.18
C ARG A 282 10.44 -20.42 -17.67
N ALA A 283 9.61 -19.52 -18.19
CA ALA A 283 8.18 -19.63 -18.06
C ALA A 283 7.71 -20.65 -19.11
N HIS A 284 7.48 -21.89 -18.72
CA HIS A 284 6.75 -22.83 -19.57
C HIS A 284 5.27 -22.49 -19.49
N VAL A 285 4.73 -22.08 -20.61
CA VAL A 285 3.29 -21.88 -20.80
C VAL A 285 2.67 -23.22 -21.20
#